data_efee2faf76bb7d01f5dc6381a074361e
#
_entry.id   efee2faf76bb7d01f5dc6381a074361e
#
_cell.length_a   1.000
_cell.length_b   1.000
_cell.length_c   1.000
_cell.angle_alpha   90.00
_cell.angle_beta   90.00
_cell.angle_gamma   90.00
#
_symmetry.space_group_name_H-M   'P 1'
#
loop_
_entity.id
_entity.type
_entity.pdbx_description
1 polymer ?
#
loop_
_entity_poly.entity_id
_entity_poly.type
_entity_poly.pdbx_seq_one_letter_code
_entity_poly.pdbx_strand_id
1 'polypeptide(L)'
;MYKRQLQVDYLDLYLIHWPFPNYHTPGCDTHQRDPNARPFFEEEYLMVWRQMEKLVEMGLVKSIGMSNMNIPKIESVWQEMKIKPVVNECELHPHLRQDELIAYLKEKNVLPIAHTPLGSPHRPERDRTTEDTNCLQDPAILEIAQAHGIHPVSVVLKWAVQRGTLPVPFSISRSHILSNLRCCTEDLLTNAEMEKINNIGTQCRLIKGTVLLWEGAPDWHCLWDEQGEIDRTGWKG
;
A
#
# COMPACT_ATOMS: atom_id res chain seq x y z
N MET A 1 -13.47 8.48 -18.32
CA MET A 1 -14.37 7.33 -18.08
C MET A 1 -14.91 7.32 -16.65
N TYR A 2 -14.06 7.31 -15.61
CA TYR A 2 -14.49 7.25 -14.21
C TYR A 2 -15.38 8.41 -13.76
N LYS A 3 -15.10 9.66 -14.15
CA LYS A 3 -15.95 10.82 -13.83
C LYS A 3 -17.40 10.63 -14.25
N ARG A 4 -17.62 10.07 -15.44
CA ARG A 4 -18.99 9.78 -15.93
C ARG A 4 -19.66 8.67 -15.13
N GLN A 5 -18.90 7.62 -14.74
CA GLN A 5 -19.44 6.51 -13.95
C GLN A 5 -19.77 6.94 -12.52
N LEU A 6 -18.94 7.79 -11.91
CA LEU A 6 -19.13 8.32 -10.57
C LEU A 6 -20.06 9.54 -10.52
N GLN A 7 -20.44 10.10 -11.69
CA GLN A 7 -21.26 11.31 -11.81
C GLN A 7 -20.65 12.53 -11.09
N VAL A 8 -19.35 12.71 -11.20
CA VAL A 8 -18.59 13.82 -10.59
C VAL A 8 -17.86 14.64 -11.66
N ASP A 9 -17.62 15.92 -11.36
CA ASP A 9 -16.90 16.81 -12.27
C ASP A 9 -15.38 16.68 -12.15
N TYR A 10 -14.88 16.27 -10.99
CA TYR A 10 -13.46 16.08 -10.71
C TYR A 10 -13.27 14.90 -9.75
N LEU A 11 -12.02 14.44 -9.61
CA LEU A 11 -11.59 13.50 -8.58
C LEU A 11 -10.77 14.25 -7.52
N ASP A 12 -11.00 13.98 -6.25
CA ASP A 12 -10.21 14.56 -5.17
C ASP A 12 -8.80 14.00 -5.14
N LEU A 13 -8.65 12.69 -5.39
CA LEU A 13 -7.39 12.00 -5.40
C LEU A 13 -7.33 10.97 -6.52
N TYR A 14 -6.20 10.90 -7.22
CA TYR A 14 -5.93 9.90 -8.25
C TYR A 14 -4.52 9.33 -8.06
N LEU A 15 -4.39 7.99 -8.06
CA LEU A 15 -3.15 7.28 -7.76
C LEU A 15 -2.66 6.47 -8.95
N ILE A 16 -1.33 6.35 -9.08
CA ILE A 16 -0.71 5.26 -9.86
C ILE A 16 -0.68 4.05 -8.95
N HIS A 17 -1.37 2.97 -9.32
CA HIS A 17 -1.58 1.78 -8.49
C HIS A 17 -0.29 0.99 -8.24
N TRP A 18 0.53 0.81 -9.28
CA TRP A 18 1.82 0.13 -9.22
C TRP A 18 2.88 0.91 -10.00
N PRO A 19 4.14 0.91 -9.54
CA PRO A 19 5.22 1.63 -10.24
C PRO A 19 5.71 0.92 -11.50
N PHE A 20 5.20 -0.27 -11.80
CA PHE A 20 5.59 -1.09 -12.94
C PHE A 20 4.62 -0.93 -14.10
N PRO A 21 5.09 -1.04 -15.36
CA PRO A 21 4.20 -1.18 -16.49
C PRO A 21 3.36 -2.45 -16.32
N ASN A 22 2.04 -2.30 -16.39
CA ASN A 22 1.10 -3.39 -16.20
C ASN A 22 -0.08 -3.19 -17.16
N TYR A 23 0.12 -3.55 -18.42
CA TYR A 23 -0.91 -3.42 -19.42
C TYR A 23 -1.60 -4.76 -19.66
N HIS A 24 -2.90 -4.77 -19.47
CA HIS A 24 -3.75 -5.90 -19.79
C HIS A 24 -4.63 -5.54 -20.98
N THR A 25 -4.58 -6.35 -22.03
CA THR A 25 -5.49 -6.20 -23.17
C THR A 25 -6.93 -6.48 -22.74
N PRO A 26 -7.94 -5.84 -23.38
CA PRO A 26 -9.34 -6.13 -23.08
C PRO A 26 -9.65 -7.63 -23.17
N GLY A 27 -10.25 -8.19 -22.14
CA GLY A 27 -10.63 -9.60 -22.08
C GLY A 27 -9.52 -10.58 -21.64
N CYS A 28 -8.30 -10.10 -21.33
CA CYS A 28 -7.27 -10.97 -20.75
C CYS A 28 -7.58 -11.26 -19.27
N ASP A 29 -6.97 -12.34 -18.78
CA ASP A 29 -6.97 -12.64 -17.35
C ASP A 29 -5.95 -11.74 -16.63
N THR A 30 -6.44 -10.75 -15.90
CA THR A 30 -5.63 -9.82 -15.11
C THR A 30 -4.89 -10.49 -13.94
N HIS A 31 -5.18 -11.75 -13.66
CA HIS A 31 -4.47 -12.54 -12.66
C HIS A 31 -3.24 -13.27 -13.21
N GLN A 32 -3.07 -13.30 -14.52
CA GLN A 32 -1.89 -13.86 -15.15
C GLN A 32 -0.78 -12.81 -15.24
N ARG A 33 0.46 -13.28 -15.24
CA ARG A 33 1.63 -12.44 -15.49
C ARG A 33 1.56 -11.85 -16.90
N ASP A 34 1.83 -10.55 -17.01
CA ASP A 34 2.05 -9.91 -18.31
C ASP A 34 3.36 -10.44 -18.90
N PRO A 35 3.35 -11.04 -20.12
CA PRO A 35 4.57 -11.48 -20.78
C PRO A 35 5.54 -10.33 -21.11
N ASN A 36 5.05 -9.08 -21.15
CA ASN A 36 5.85 -7.89 -21.37
C ASN A 36 6.19 -7.15 -20.06
N ALA A 37 5.98 -7.79 -18.90
CA ALA A 37 6.35 -7.21 -17.62
C ALA A 37 7.85 -6.90 -17.59
N ARG A 38 8.21 -5.76 -17.04
CA ARG A 38 9.60 -5.29 -16.95
C ARG A 38 9.84 -4.56 -15.63
N PRO A 39 11.11 -4.43 -15.21
CA PRO A 39 11.43 -3.73 -13.97
C PRO A 39 11.03 -2.26 -14.02
N PHE A 40 11.13 -1.61 -12.87
CA PHE A 40 10.91 -0.19 -12.75
C PHE A 40 11.99 0.59 -13.52
N PHE A 41 11.53 1.56 -14.34
CA PHE A 41 12.38 2.54 -15.00
C PHE A 41 11.85 3.95 -14.70
N GLU A 42 12.72 4.82 -14.22
CA GLU A 42 12.43 6.18 -13.78
C GLU A 42 11.77 7.01 -14.88
N GLU A 43 12.31 6.95 -16.10
CA GLU A 43 11.81 7.71 -17.23
C GLU A 43 10.38 7.32 -17.59
N GLU A 44 10.05 6.02 -17.55
CA GLU A 44 8.72 5.50 -17.87
C GLU A 44 7.71 5.92 -16.80
N TYR A 45 8.09 5.79 -15.52
CA TYR A 45 7.25 6.24 -14.42
C TYR A 45 6.98 7.75 -14.51
N LEU A 46 8.02 8.55 -14.78
CA LEU A 46 7.91 10.00 -14.95
C LEU A 46 7.07 10.39 -16.19
N MET A 47 7.09 9.62 -17.27
CA MET A 47 6.17 9.87 -18.40
C MET A 47 4.71 9.76 -17.97
N VAL A 48 4.36 8.75 -17.17
CA VAL A 48 3.00 8.59 -16.62
C VAL A 48 2.71 9.71 -15.61
N TRP A 49 3.66 10.00 -14.71
CA TRP A 49 3.50 11.07 -13.71
C TRP A 49 3.21 12.43 -14.34
N ARG A 50 3.91 12.79 -15.41
CA ARG A 50 3.66 14.02 -16.18
C ARG A 50 2.24 14.09 -16.76
N GLN A 51 1.61 12.95 -17.10
CA GLN A 51 0.20 12.95 -17.50
C GLN A 51 -0.73 13.16 -16.29
N MET A 52 -0.36 12.62 -15.12
CA MET A 52 -1.10 12.87 -13.88
C MET A 52 -1.06 14.37 -13.52
N GLU A 53 0.09 15.00 -13.61
CA GLU A 53 0.28 16.45 -13.39
C GLU A 53 -0.63 17.28 -14.31
N LYS A 54 -0.73 16.93 -15.60
CA LYS A 54 -1.66 17.60 -16.54
C LYS A 54 -3.12 17.48 -16.11
N LEU A 55 -3.53 16.36 -15.53
CA LEU A 55 -4.90 16.21 -15.02
C LEU A 55 -5.19 17.20 -13.88
N VAL A 56 -4.18 17.48 -13.05
CA VAL A 56 -4.30 18.51 -12.00
C VAL A 56 -4.37 19.91 -12.62
N GLU A 57 -3.48 20.24 -13.57
CA GLU A 57 -3.47 21.52 -14.30
C GLU A 57 -4.82 21.79 -15.02
N MET A 58 -5.46 20.74 -15.53
CA MET A 58 -6.78 20.81 -16.18
C MET A 58 -7.96 20.89 -15.18
N GLY A 59 -7.72 20.84 -13.86
CA GLY A 59 -8.76 20.81 -12.84
C GLY A 59 -9.61 19.54 -12.81
N LEU A 60 -9.18 18.48 -13.48
CA LEU A 60 -9.88 17.19 -13.50
C LEU A 60 -9.60 16.34 -12.26
N VAL A 61 -8.49 16.59 -11.60
CA VAL A 61 -8.04 15.94 -10.37
C VAL A 61 -7.50 17.02 -9.44
N LYS A 62 -7.81 16.97 -8.14
CA LYS A 62 -7.26 17.93 -7.17
C LYS A 62 -5.87 17.53 -6.69
N SER A 63 -5.67 16.26 -6.41
CA SER A 63 -4.43 15.73 -5.84
C SER A 63 -4.05 14.42 -6.51
N ILE A 64 -2.75 14.21 -6.68
CA ILE A 64 -2.21 12.98 -7.23
C ILE A 64 -1.31 12.28 -6.21
N GLY A 65 -1.22 10.98 -6.32
CA GLY A 65 -0.42 10.17 -5.41
C GLY A 65 0.13 8.92 -6.07
N MET A 66 0.88 8.20 -5.30
CA MET A 66 1.54 6.97 -5.71
C MET A 66 1.07 5.80 -4.84
N SER A 67 1.33 4.59 -5.29
CA SER A 67 1.07 3.38 -4.54
C SER A 67 2.18 2.36 -4.79
N ASN A 68 2.49 1.55 -3.79
CA ASN A 68 3.51 0.51 -3.83
C ASN A 68 4.92 1.02 -4.19
N MET A 69 5.21 2.29 -3.85
CA MET A 69 6.55 2.87 -3.99
C MET A 69 7.33 2.71 -2.70
N ASN A 70 8.55 2.22 -2.79
CA ASN A 70 9.52 2.16 -1.72
C ASN A 70 10.51 3.34 -1.79
N ILE A 71 11.39 3.48 -0.81
CA ILE A 71 12.30 4.63 -0.70
C ILE A 71 13.20 4.78 -1.95
N PRO A 72 13.91 3.73 -2.44
CA PRO A 72 14.76 3.87 -3.62
C PRO A 72 14.03 4.39 -4.85
N LYS A 73 12.82 3.85 -5.14
CA LYS A 73 12.01 4.30 -6.28
C LYS A 73 11.53 5.74 -6.11
N ILE A 74 11.10 6.13 -4.90
CA ILE A 74 10.65 7.50 -4.63
C ILE A 74 11.81 8.47 -4.85
N GLU A 75 12.98 8.19 -4.28
CA GLU A 75 14.16 9.07 -4.39
C GLU A 75 14.60 9.26 -5.83
N SER A 76 14.58 8.18 -6.64
CA SER A 76 15.03 8.24 -8.03
C SER A 76 14.21 9.19 -8.91
N VAL A 77 12.93 9.42 -8.58
CA VAL A 77 12.01 10.26 -9.37
C VAL A 77 11.62 11.57 -8.68
N TRP A 78 11.91 11.72 -7.38
CA TRP A 78 11.39 12.82 -6.57
C TRP A 78 11.71 14.21 -7.13
N GLN A 79 12.94 14.44 -7.56
CA GLN A 79 13.37 15.76 -8.02
C GLN A 79 12.68 16.18 -9.31
N GLU A 80 12.37 15.23 -10.19
CA GLU A 80 11.77 15.45 -11.51
C GLU A 80 10.24 15.65 -11.46
N MET A 81 9.59 15.31 -10.35
CA MET A 81 8.17 15.57 -10.13
C MET A 81 7.92 17.04 -9.86
N LYS A 82 7.16 17.75 -10.71
CA LYS A 82 6.74 19.14 -10.49
C LYS A 82 5.69 19.22 -9.39
N ILE A 83 4.65 18.40 -9.48
CA ILE A 83 3.62 18.24 -8.45
C ILE A 83 3.99 17.01 -7.63
N LYS A 84 4.29 17.22 -6.34
CA LYS A 84 4.65 16.12 -5.46
C LYS A 84 3.42 15.28 -5.10
N PRO A 85 3.61 13.95 -4.90
CA PRO A 85 2.52 13.11 -4.42
C PRO A 85 2.06 13.54 -3.03
N VAL A 86 0.75 13.51 -2.79
CA VAL A 86 0.20 13.80 -1.45
C VAL A 86 0.07 12.53 -0.61
N VAL A 87 0.08 11.36 -1.23
CA VAL A 87 -0.02 10.06 -0.56
C VAL A 87 0.87 9.01 -1.23
N ASN A 88 1.26 7.99 -0.44
CA ASN A 88 1.73 6.69 -0.94
C ASN A 88 0.89 5.60 -0.28
N GLU A 89 0.12 4.86 -1.09
CA GLU A 89 -0.67 3.74 -0.62
C GLU A 89 0.18 2.47 -0.69
N CYS A 90 0.41 1.83 0.46
CA CYS A 90 1.26 0.65 0.56
C CYS A 90 0.71 -0.36 1.57
N GLU A 91 1.17 -1.61 1.48
CA GLU A 91 0.80 -2.63 2.45
C GLU A 91 1.34 -2.26 3.84
N LEU A 92 0.44 -2.04 4.81
CA LEU A 92 0.79 -1.68 6.18
C LEU A 92 -0.14 -2.38 7.17
N HIS A 93 0.45 -3.19 8.04
CA HIS A 93 -0.23 -3.87 9.14
C HIS A 93 0.81 -4.23 10.23
N PRO A 94 0.43 -4.71 11.43
CA PRO A 94 1.37 -5.02 12.51
C PRO A 94 2.51 -5.99 12.15
N HIS A 95 2.29 -6.89 11.18
CA HIS A 95 3.31 -7.80 10.66
C HIS A 95 4.03 -7.29 9.40
N LEU A 96 3.80 -6.05 9.00
CA LEU A 96 4.59 -5.32 7.99
C LEU A 96 4.49 -3.82 8.26
N ARG A 97 5.23 -3.36 9.24
CA ARG A 97 5.10 -1.98 9.74
C ARG A 97 5.72 -0.93 8.84
N GLN A 98 6.75 -1.31 8.11
CA GLN A 98 7.49 -0.40 7.21
C GLN A 98 7.87 0.94 7.88
N ASP A 99 8.43 0.89 9.09
CA ASP A 99 8.66 2.07 9.93
C ASP A 99 9.57 3.10 9.26
N GLU A 100 10.61 2.65 8.54
CA GLU A 100 11.51 3.52 7.79
C GLU A 100 10.80 4.24 6.64
N LEU A 101 9.99 3.52 5.86
CA LEU A 101 9.18 4.12 4.79
C LEU A 101 8.21 5.16 5.34
N ILE A 102 7.53 4.86 6.45
CA ILE A 102 6.59 5.80 7.07
C ILE A 102 7.31 7.06 7.58
N ALA A 103 8.46 6.91 8.21
CA ALA A 103 9.26 8.05 8.67
C ALA A 103 9.69 8.93 7.49
N TYR A 104 10.19 8.31 6.43
CA TYR A 104 10.57 8.97 5.19
C TYR A 104 9.40 9.72 4.53
N LEU A 105 8.24 9.07 4.40
CA LEU A 105 7.05 9.69 3.82
C LEU A 105 6.57 10.91 4.64
N LYS A 106 6.60 10.80 5.97
CA LYS A 106 6.25 11.92 6.87
C LYS A 106 7.20 13.11 6.70
N GLU A 107 8.50 12.87 6.59
CA GLU A 107 9.48 13.92 6.32
C GLU A 107 9.21 14.65 4.99
N LYS A 108 8.75 13.91 3.98
CA LYS A 108 8.35 14.46 2.67
C LYS A 108 6.94 15.08 2.65
N ASN A 109 6.20 15.09 3.78
CA ASN A 109 4.80 15.48 3.84
C ASN A 109 3.88 14.64 2.93
N VAL A 110 4.18 13.36 2.76
CA VAL A 110 3.37 12.38 2.03
C VAL A 110 2.63 11.51 3.04
N LEU A 111 1.30 11.45 2.95
CA LEU A 111 0.50 10.64 3.87
C LEU A 111 0.59 9.15 3.48
N PRO A 112 0.98 8.26 4.41
CA PRO A 112 0.90 6.82 4.17
C PRO A 112 -0.55 6.34 4.24
N ILE A 113 -1.04 5.71 3.16
CA ILE A 113 -2.31 4.97 3.16
C ILE A 113 -1.99 3.49 3.30
N ALA A 114 -2.67 2.83 4.24
CA ALA A 114 -2.48 1.42 4.51
C ALA A 114 -3.51 0.59 3.72
N HIS A 115 -3.12 0.03 2.57
CA HIS A 115 -3.91 -1.06 2.00
C HIS A 115 -3.62 -2.36 2.76
N THR A 116 -4.53 -3.33 2.67
CA THR A 116 -4.38 -4.62 3.36
C THR A 116 -4.17 -4.49 4.89
N PRO A 117 -4.77 -3.50 5.56
CA PRO A 117 -4.46 -3.21 6.97
C PRO A 117 -4.76 -4.37 7.93
N LEU A 118 -5.58 -5.33 7.50
CA LEU A 118 -6.03 -6.49 8.26
C LEU A 118 -5.42 -7.82 7.78
N GLY A 119 -4.40 -7.77 6.90
CA GLY A 119 -3.68 -8.96 6.44
C GLY A 119 -4.36 -9.75 5.30
N SER A 120 -5.33 -9.17 4.58
CA SER A 120 -5.97 -9.72 3.35
C SER A 120 -6.11 -11.26 3.28
N PRO A 121 -6.99 -11.87 4.07
CA PRO A 121 -7.14 -13.34 4.11
C PRO A 121 -7.66 -13.94 2.79
N HIS A 122 -8.26 -13.13 1.93
CA HIS A 122 -8.83 -13.53 0.63
C HIS A 122 -7.95 -13.16 -0.57
N ARG A 123 -6.65 -12.85 -0.34
CA ARG A 123 -5.71 -12.58 -1.44
C ARG A 123 -5.57 -13.79 -2.38
N PRO A 124 -5.17 -13.57 -3.65
CA PRO A 124 -4.98 -14.66 -4.60
C PRO A 124 -4.01 -15.74 -4.12
N GLU A 125 -4.25 -16.99 -4.52
CA GLU A 125 -3.44 -18.15 -4.13
C GLU A 125 -1.96 -17.97 -4.51
N ARG A 126 -1.68 -17.36 -5.66
CA ARG A 126 -0.30 -17.07 -6.14
C ARG A 126 0.52 -16.18 -5.19
N ASP A 127 -0.14 -15.40 -4.34
CA ASP A 127 0.51 -14.53 -3.35
C ASP A 127 0.61 -15.19 -1.96
N ARG A 128 0.16 -16.46 -1.84
CA ARG A 128 0.21 -17.21 -0.57
C ARG A 128 1.44 -18.09 -0.49
N THR A 129 2.02 -18.12 0.69
CA THR A 129 3.10 -19.04 1.05
C THR A 129 2.83 -19.65 2.42
N THR A 130 3.55 -20.72 2.76
CA THR A 130 3.48 -21.38 4.07
C THR A 130 4.01 -20.50 5.22
N GLU A 131 4.75 -19.44 4.89
CA GLU A 131 5.36 -18.52 5.85
C GLU A 131 4.45 -17.33 6.17
N ASP A 132 3.32 -17.21 5.47
CA ASP A 132 2.40 -16.09 5.65
C ASP A 132 1.80 -16.07 7.05
N THR A 133 1.77 -14.90 7.65
CA THR A 133 1.31 -14.68 9.02
C THR A 133 -0.04 -13.97 9.05
N ASN A 134 -0.74 -14.07 10.19
CA ASN A 134 -2.01 -13.38 10.42
C ASN A 134 -1.88 -12.46 11.64
N CYS A 135 -1.75 -11.17 11.42
CA CYS A 135 -1.60 -10.19 12.50
C CYS A 135 -2.80 -10.12 13.46
N LEU A 136 -4.00 -10.52 13.02
CA LEU A 136 -5.19 -10.56 13.90
C LEU A 136 -5.14 -11.69 14.92
N GLN A 137 -4.22 -12.65 14.76
CA GLN A 137 -3.99 -13.75 15.69
C GLN A 137 -2.69 -13.57 16.50
N ASP A 138 -2.02 -12.46 16.33
CA ASP A 138 -0.82 -12.15 17.11
C ASP A 138 -1.16 -12.04 18.61
N PRO A 139 -0.39 -12.67 19.50
CA PRO A 139 -0.64 -12.65 20.95
C PRO A 139 -0.76 -11.23 21.53
N ALA A 140 0.06 -10.27 21.06
CA ALA A 140 -0.01 -8.89 21.52
C ALA A 140 -1.34 -8.23 21.12
N ILE A 141 -1.81 -8.48 19.91
CA ILE A 141 -3.10 -7.95 19.41
C ILE A 141 -4.26 -8.57 20.18
N LEU A 142 -4.23 -9.89 20.42
CA LEU A 142 -5.28 -10.61 21.15
C LEU A 142 -5.38 -10.16 22.61
N GLU A 143 -4.26 -9.98 23.28
CA GLU A 143 -4.21 -9.51 24.67
C GLU A 143 -4.83 -8.10 24.81
N ILE A 144 -4.45 -7.17 23.93
CA ILE A 144 -5.01 -5.82 23.91
C ILE A 144 -6.52 -5.86 23.62
N ALA A 145 -6.93 -6.65 22.62
CA ALA A 145 -8.33 -6.83 22.28
C ALA A 145 -9.17 -7.33 23.45
N GLN A 146 -8.63 -8.28 24.22
CA GLN A 146 -9.26 -8.81 25.42
C GLN A 146 -9.35 -7.77 26.53
N ALA A 147 -8.29 -7.00 26.76
CA ALA A 147 -8.25 -5.97 27.80
C ALA A 147 -9.30 -4.86 27.56
N HIS A 148 -9.50 -4.47 26.31
CA HIS A 148 -10.50 -3.47 25.91
C HIS A 148 -11.90 -4.07 25.64
N GLY A 149 -12.07 -5.38 25.64
CA GLY A 149 -13.34 -6.03 25.27
C GLY A 149 -13.77 -5.76 23.82
N ILE A 150 -12.81 -5.59 22.88
CA ILE A 150 -13.06 -5.27 21.48
C ILE A 150 -12.52 -6.36 20.54
N HIS A 151 -12.91 -6.30 19.27
CA HIS A 151 -12.40 -7.24 18.28
C HIS A 151 -10.95 -6.89 17.86
N PRO A 152 -10.05 -7.87 17.59
CA PRO A 152 -8.68 -7.63 17.11
C PRO A 152 -8.56 -6.67 15.93
N VAL A 153 -9.52 -6.68 15.00
CA VAL A 153 -9.64 -5.71 13.90
C VAL A 153 -9.61 -4.27 14.42
N SER A 154 -10.35 -3.98 15.49
CA SER A 154 -10.40 -2.63 16.06
C SER A 154 -9.06 -2.20 16.65
N VAL A 155 -8.31 -3.12 17.27
CA VAL A 155 -6.96 -2.86 17.78
C VAL A 155 -6.03 -2.46 16.64
N VAL A 156 -6.02 -3.24 15.55
CA VAL A 156 -5.17 -2.98 14.39
C VAL A 156 -5.50 -1.65 13.72
N LEU A 157 -6.78 -1.33 13.57
CA LEU A 157 -7.20 -0.05 12.97
C LEU A 157 -6.87 1.16 13.86
N LYS A 158 -7.08 1.05 15.18
CA LYS A 158 -6.66 2.08 16.15
C LYS A 158 -5.16 2.34 16.05
N TRP A 159 -4.35 1.28 16.09
CA TRP A 159 -2.91 1.36 15.94
C TRP A 159 -2.50 2.06 14.63
N ALA A 160 -3.11 1.68 13.50
CA ALA A 160 -2.81 2.29 12.21
C ALA A 160 -3.09 3.81 12.20
N VAL A 161 -4.24 4.23 12.72
CA VAL A 161 -4.60 5.65 12.79
C VAL A 161 -3.70 6.42 13.78
N GLN A 162 -3.46 5.86 14.97
CA GLN A 162 -2.65 6.54 15.99
C GLN A 162 -1.18 6.71 15.57
N ARG A 163 -0.63 5.83 14.75
CA ARG A 163 0.71 6.02 14.18
C ARG A 163 0.76 7.01 13.03
N GLY A 164 -0.39 7.56 12.61
CA GLY A 164 -0.51 8.57 11.55
C GLY A 164 -0.56 7.99 10.14
N THR A 165 -1.14 6.80 9.98
CA THR A 165 -1.47 6.21 8.68
C THR A 165 -2.98 6.19 8.47
N LEU A 166 -3.43 6.10 7.22
CA LEU A 166 -4.85 6.01 6.87
C LEU A 166 -5.19 4.59 6.41
N PRO A 167 -5.77 3.74 7.28
CA PRO A 167 -6.15 2.38 6.87
C PRO A 167 -7.40 2.37 5.98
N VAL A 168 -7.41 1.49 4.95
CA VAL A 168 -8.54 1.28 4.04
C VAL A 168 -9.08 -0.15 4.15
N PRO A 169 -9.78 -0.48 5.25
CA PRO A 169 -10.34 -1.81 5.44
C PRO A 169 -11.56 -2.01 4.55
N PHE A 170 -11.66 -3.18 3.92
CA PHE A 170 -12.85 -3.58 3.15
C PHE A 170 -13.91 -4.23 4.04
N SER A 171 -15.17 -3.84 3.86
CA SER A 171 -16.31 -4.55 4.43
C SER A 171 -17.59 -4.28 3.64
N ILE A 172 -18.45 -5.30 3.54
CA ILE A 172 -19.83 -5.21 3.02
C ILE A 172 -20.87 -5.22 4.14
N SER A 173 -20.47 -5.46 5.39
CA SER A 173 -21.34 -5.45 6.56
C SER A 173 -21.42 -4.03 7.14
N ARG A 174 -22.66 -3.51 7.23
CA ARG A 174 -22.91 -2.19 7.84
C ARG A 174 -22.38 -2.10 9.27
N SER A 175 -22.55 -3.14 10.07
CA SER A 175 -22.06 -3.18 11.46
C SER A 175 -20.54 -3.09 11.52
N HIS A 176 -19.83 -3.80 10.64
CA HIS A 176 -18.36 -3.74 10.57
C HIS A 176 -17.89 -2.36 10.08
N ILE A 177 -18.55 -1.76 9.07
CA ILE A 177 -18.22 -0.41 8.60
C ILE A 177 -18.34 0.61 9.73
N LEU A 178 -19.44 0.57 10.48
CA LEU A 178 -19.66 1.47 11.63
C LEU A 178 -18.64 1.21 12.74
N SER A 179 -18.34 -0.05 13.06
CA SER A 179 -17.31 -0.42 14.04
C SER A 179 -15.93 0.10 13.63
N ASN A 180 -15.55 -0.08 12.35
CA ASN A 180 -14.28 0.39 11.81
C ASN A 180 -14.14 1.92 11.90
N LEU A 181 -15.21 2.68 11.65
CA LEU A 181 -15.20 4.15 11.80
C LEU A 181 -15.07 4.58 13.27
N ARG A 182 -15.87 3.99 14.16
CA ARG A 182 -15.87 4.35 15.57
C ARG A 182 -14.56 4.03 16.27
N CYS A 183 -13.98 2.86 16.00
CA CYS A 183 -12.74 2.45 16.67
C CYS A 183 -11.57 3.40 16.40
N CYS A 184 -11.59 4.15 15.29
CA CYS A 184 -10.53 5.09 14.96
C CYS A 184 -10.59 6.41 15.77
N THR A 185 -11.72 6.72 16.40
CA THR A 185 -11.95 7.99 17.10
C THR A 185 -12.28 7.83 18.58
N GLU A 186 -12.68 6.64 19.00
CA GLU A 186 -13.14 6.35 20.36
C GLU A 186 -12.14 5.40 21.06
N ASP A 187 -11.95 5.56 22.37
CA ASP A 187 -11.17 4.66 23.22
C ASP A 187 -9.80 4.29 22.62
N LEU A 188 -8.90 5.28 22.56
CA LEU A 188 -7.57 5.12 21.95
C LEU A 188 -6.70 4.13 22.73
N LEU A 189 -5.79 3.46 22.01
CA LEU A 189 -4.75 2.65 22.64
C LEU A 189 -3.78 3.51 23.45
N THR A 190 -3.35 3.00 24.59
CA THR A 190 -2.32 3.63 25.41
C THR A 190 -0.95 3.59 24.70
N ASN A 191 -0.03 4.45 25.14
CA ASN A 191 1.34 4.43 24.62
C ASN A 191 2.01 3.06 24.80
N ALA A 192 1.77 2.38 25.94
CA ALA A 192 2.33 1.07 26.21
C ALA A 192 1.80 -0.01 25.25
N GLU A 193 0.51 0.06 24.88
CA GLU A 193 -0.09 -0.85 23.89
C GLU A 193 0.42 -0.54 22.48
N MET A 194 0.55 0.72 22.12
CA MET A 194 1.18 1.13 20.87
C MET A 194 2.62 0.61 20.77
N GLU A 195 3.42 0.76 21.83
CA GLU A 195 4.79 0.22 21.87
C GLU A 195 4.79 -1.31 21.79
N LYS A 196 3.86 -1.99 22.46
CA LYS A 196 3.74 -3.45 22.39
C LYS A 196 3.52 -3.92 20.96
N ILE A 197 2.65 -3.27 20.21
CA ILE A 197 2.40 -3.58 18.79
C ILE A 197 3.63 -3.24 17.95
N ASN A 198 4.25 -2.09 18.17
CA ASN A 198 5.46 -1.67 17.45
C ASN A 198 6.66 -2.60 17.68
N ASN A 199 6.69 -3.33 18.79
CA ASN A 199 7.73 -4.30 19.12
C ASN A 199 7.45 -5.73 18.62
N ILE A 200 6.36 -5.96 17.87
CA ILE A 200 6.13 -7.24 17.19
C ILE A 200 7.27 -7.45 16.18
N GLY A 201 8.05 -8.52 16.38
CA GLY A 201 9.24 -8.81 15.58
C GLY A 201 8.95 -9.36 14.17
N THR A 202 7.70 -9.76 13.91
CA THR A 202 7.29 -10.35 12.62
C THR A 202 7.35 -9.30 11.52
N GLN A 203 7.96 -9.70 10.37
CA GLN A 203 7.92 -8.95 9.12
C GLN A 203 7.47 -9.91 8.02
N CYS A 204 6.30 -9.68 7.45
CA CYS A 204 5.70 -10.58 6.47
C CYS A 204 4.89 -9.79 5.44
N ARG A 205 5.40 -9.70 4.21
CA ARG A 205 4.67 -9.13 3.08
C ARG A 205 3.68 -10.16 2.52
N LEU A 206 2.43 -9.78 2.45
CA LEU A 206 1.35 -10.64 1.96
C LEU A 206 0.99 -10.36 0.50
N ILE A 207 1.11 -9.11 0.06
CA ILE A 207 0.90 -8.71 -1.34
C ILE A 207 2.26 -8.64 -2.03
N LYS A 208 2.68 -9.78 -2.58
CA LYS A 208 4.01 -9.95 -3.15
C LYS A 208 4.17 -9.29 -4.53
N GLY A 209 3.06 -9.16 -5.29
CA GLY A 209 3.07 -8.54 -6.62
C GLY A 209 3.57 -9.47 -7.72
N THR A 210 3.48 -10.78 -7.55
CA THR A 210 4.08 -11.81 -8.44
C THR A 210 3.67 -11.68 -9.91
N VAL A 211 2.50 -11.10 -10.21
CA VAL A 211 2.04 -10.84 -11.60
C VAL A 211 2.85 -9.77 -12.33
N LEU A 212 3.63 -8.98 -11.61
CA LEU A 212 4.44 -7.88 -12.15
C LEU A 212 5.89 -8.27 -12.42
N LEU A 213 6.27 -9.52 -12.11
CA LEU A 213 7.61 -10.01 -12.32
C LEU A 213 7.94 -10.08 -13.81
N TRP A 214 9.08 -9.54 -14.18
CA TRP A 214 9.63 -9.63 -15.55
C TRP A 214 10.29 -10.99 -15.80
N GLU A 215 10.52 -11.32 -17.05
CA GLU A 215 11.24 -12.53 -17.43
C GLU A 215 12.70 -12.47 -16.95
N GLY A 216 13.11 -13.48 -16.23
CA GLY A 216 14.45 -13.58 -15.63
C GLY A 216 14.56 -13.02 -14.21
N ALA A 217 13.52 -12.38 -13.66
CA ALA A 217 13.51 -12.01 -12.25
C ALA A 217 13.61 -13.27 -11.37
N PRO A 218 14.50 -13.32 -10.37
CA PRO A 218 14.66 -14.48 -9.48
C PRO A 218 13.39 -14.81 -8.71
N ASP A 219 12.82 -13.82 -8.05
CA ASP A 219 11.59 -13.92 -7.26
C ASP A 219 10.95 -12.53 -7.04
N TRP A 220 9.90 -12.48 -6.21
CA TRP A 220 9.12 -11.27 -5.96
C TRP A 220 9.86 -10.19 -5.13
N HIS A 221 10.95 -10.51 -4.41
CA HIS A 221 11.73 -9.55 -3.63
C HIS A 221 12.34 -8.47 -4.53
N CYS A 222 12.65 -8.81 -5.79
CA CYS A 222 13.14 -7.84 -6.78
C CYS A 222 12.18 -6.66 -7.02
N LEU A 223 10.87 -6.84 -6.76
CA LEU A 223 9.90 -5.75 -6.90
C LEU A 223 10.03 -4.70 -5.79
N TRP A 224 10.63 -5.08 -4.66
CA TRP A 224 10.59 -4.29 -3.41
C TRP A 224 11.94 -3.67 -3.04
N ASP A 225 12.99 -3.89 -3.84
CA ASP A 225 14.31 -3.25 -3.68
C ASP A 225 14.90 -3.42 -2.26
N GLU A 226 14.78 -4.61 -1.71
CA GLU A 226 15.16 -4.91 -0.32
C GLU A 226 16.65 -4.68 -0.03
N GLN A 227 17.48 -4.61 -1.06
CA GLN A 227 18.91 -4.27 -0.98
C GLN A 227 19.17 -2.76 -0.87
N GLY A 228 18.13 -1.91 -0.94
CA GLY A 228 18.24 -0.46 -0.88
C GLY A 228 18.54 0.21 -2.22
N GLU A 229 18.66 -0.56 -3.30
CA GLU A 229 18.85 -0.10 -4.67
C GLU A 229 17.77 -0.68 -5.58
N ILE A 230 17.42 0.03 -6.67
CA ILE A 230 16.40 -0.42 -7.63
C ILE A 230 16.89 -1.71 -8.30
N ASP A 231 16.16 -2.79 -8.05
CA ASP A 231 16.51 -4.12 -8.52
C ASP A 231 15.99 -4.34 -9.96
N ARG A 232 16.91 -4.73 -10.84
CA ARG A 232 16.65 -5.12 -12.24
C ARG A 232 17.31 -6.45 -12.57
N THR A 233 17.57 -7.27 -11.57
CA THR A 233 18.24 -8.57 -11.71
C THR A 233 17.54 -9.44 -12.76
N GLY A 234 18.32 -10.03 -13.64
CA GLY A 234 17.83 -10.91 -14.71
C GLY A 234 17.20 -10.21 -15.91
N TRP A 235 17.00 -8.89 -15.87
CA TRP A 235 16.50 -8.14 -17.03
C TRP A 235 17.54 -8.07 -18.15
N LYS A 236 17.12 -8.37 -19.38
CA LYS A 236 18.02 -8.44 -20.55
C LYS A 236 17.74 -7.37 -21.61
N GLY A 237 16.75 -6.49 -21.37
CA GLY A 237 16.35 -5.45 -22.34
C GLY A 237 15.37 -5.95 -23.38
#